data_9dfd61804db218fe736fff88553259d1
#
_entry.id   9dfd61804db218fe736fff88553259d1
#
_cell.length_a   1.000
_cell.length_b   1.000
_cell.length_c   1.000
_cell.angle_alpha   90.00
_cell.angle_beta   90.00
_cell.angle_gamma   90.00
#
_symmetry.space_group_name_H-M   'P 1'
#
loop_
_entity.id
_entity.type
_entity.pdbx_description
1 polymer ?
#
loop_
_entity_poly.entity_id
_entity_poly.type
_entity_poly.pdbx_seq_one_letter_code
_entity_poly.pdbx_strand_id
1 'polypeptide(L)'
;MEERLLALLESILGQPKKTSGNNYAFFSPFVEHYKPKLEINISLNSNGDNPWHCWVSDEKGKTIRSLFRKLKVSKDVWEEHNSIFSRKYRYTTDQVTDQVTNQVVELPKEYIPLWKPSTSISRKHALSYLERRGVSPKEILKYQMGYCEDGVYKNKIIVPSYDLYGKLNYFVGRSFYEAGTKHKNPDVSKDVVGFEMMVNWDLPIVICEGVFDAISIRMNAIPLFGKSPQSKLLTEIIKNKVSDVYLVLDSDAFSNALKFAENLMNEGVRVYLVELDGSDPSELGFENINLKMKNTKPLTLRKLMEYKLIGV
;
A
#
# COMPACT_ATOMS: atom_id res chain seq x y z
N MET A 1 -7.50 6.50 -28.79
CA MET A 1 -7.08 5.75 -27.60
C MET A 1 -7.15 4.25 -27.85
N GLU A 2 -8.31 3.73 -28.21
CA GLU A 2 -8.55 2.30 -28.48
C GLU A 2 -7.65 1.74 -29.61
N GLU A 3 -7.49 2.45 -30.72
CA GLU A 3 -6.60 2.05 -31.81
C GLU A 3 -5.13 1.92 -31.37
N ARG A 4 -4.65 2.87 -30.55
CA ARG A 4 -3.28 2.81 -30.03
C ARG A 4 -3.11 1.66 -29.04
N LEU A 5 -4.12 1.38 -28.20
CA LEU A 5 -4.10 0.24 -27.31
C LEU A 5 -4.12 -1.07 -28.08
N LEU A 6 -4.93 -1.16 -29.13
CA LEU A 6 -4.96 -2.33 -30.01
C LEU A 6 -3.59 -2.57 -30.67
N ALA A 7 -2.97 -1.54 -31.23
CA ALA A 7 -1.65 -1.63 -31.84
C ALA A 7 -0.57 -2.09 -30.83
N LEU A 8 -0.62 -1.59 -29.59
CA LEU A 8 0.26 -2.04 -28.52
C LEU A 8 0.04 -3.52 -28.18
N LEU A 9 -1.22 -3.96 -28.08
CA LEU A 9 -1.53 -5.37 -27.83
C LEU A 9 -1.10 -6.27 -29.00
N GLU A 10 -1.26 -5.82 -30.24
CA GLU A 10 -0.78 -6.53 -31.43
C GLU A 10 0.74 -6.73 -31.43
N SER A 11 1.50 -5.74 -30.97
CA SER A 11 2.96 -5.85 -30.90
C SER A 11 3.43 -6.90 -29.86
N ILE A 12 2.59 -7.20 -28.88
CA ILE A 12 2.92 -8.14 -27.77
C ILE A 12 2.36 -9.54 -28.03
N LEU A 13 1.12 -9.60 -28.54
CA LEU A 13 0.31 -10.84 -28.62
C LEU A 13 0.11 -11.33 -30.05
N GLY A 14 0.57 -10.58 -31.05
CA GLY A 14 0.34 -10.86 -32.47
C GLY A 14 -1.05 -10.40 -32.94
N GLN A 15 -1.40 -10.79 -34.18
CA GLN A 15 -2.63 -10.33 -34.84
C GLN A 15 -3.88 -10.86 -34.15
N PRO A 16 -4.83 -10.02 -33.78
CA PRO A 16 -6.09 -10.43 -33.13
C PRO A 16 -7.15 -10.77 -34.15
N LYS A 17 -8.19 -11.46 -33.67
CA LYS A 17 -9.47 -11.61 -34.34
C LYS A 17 -10.52 -10.79 -33.61
N LYS A 18 -11.18 -9.86 -34.30
CA LYS A 18 -12.30 -9.14 -33.73
C LYS A 18 -13.46 -10.11 -33.45
N THR A 19 -14.03 -10.06 -32.24
CA THR A 19 -15.12 -10.93 -31.81
C THR A 19 -16.45 -10.18 -31.79
N SER A 20 -16.76 -9.46 -30.73
CA SER A 20 -18.01 -8.68 -30.61
C SER A 20 -17.74 -7.31 -30.01
N GLY A 21 -18.40 -6.28 -30.50
CA GLY A 21 -18.22 -4.91 -30.01
C GLY A 21 -16.74 -4.48 -30.07
N ASN A 22 -16.17 -4.16 -28.91
CA ASN A 22 -14.78 -3.76 -28.77
C ASN A 22 -13.89 -4.89 -28.15
N ASN A 23 -14.34 -6.14 -28.27
CA ASN A 23 -13.58 -7.31 -27.85
C ASN A 23 -12.74 -7.85 -29.01
N TYR A 24 -11.49 -8.20 -28.69
CA TYR A 24 -10.51 -8.80 -29.61
C TYR A 24 -9.93 -10.06 -28.99
N ALA A 25 -9.88 -11.15 -29.77
CA ALA A 25 -9.33 -12.42 -29.35
C ALA A 25 -7.91 -12.60 -29.91
N PHE A 26 -6.96 -12.87 -29.06
CA PHE A 26 -5.56 -13.18 -29.33
C PHE A 26 -5.25 -14.65 -29.06
N PHE A 27 -4.16 -15.15 -29.62
CA PHE A 27 -3.62 -16.44 -29.18
C PHE A 27 -3.17 -16.34 -27.72
N SER A 28 -3.44 -17.40 -26.95
CA SER A 28 -3.11 -17.40 -25.54
C SER A 28 -1.59 -17.49 -25.31
N PRO A 29 -0.99 -16.58 -24.56
CA PRO A 29 0.41 -16.69 -24.14
C PRO A 29 0.61 -17.65 -22.96
N PHE A 30 -0.48 -18.18 -22.38
CA PHE A 30 -0.44 -19.03 -21.20
C PHE A 30 -0.50 -20.52 -21.54
N VAL A 31 -1.20 -20.86 -22.64
CA VAL A 31 -1.41 -22.25 -23.09
C VAL A 31 -1.47 -22.28 -24.61
N GLU A 32 -0.80 -23.25 -25.24
CA GLU A 32 -0.91 -23.49 -26.67
C GLU A 32 -2.34 -23.93 -27.04
N HIS A 33 -2.91 -23.26 -28.04
CA HIS A 33 -4.23 -23.60 -28.58
C HIS A 33 -4.34 -23.15 -30.05
N TYR A 34 -4.98 -23.97 -30.87
CA TYR A 34 -5.11 -23.75 -32.32
C TYR A 34 -6.04 -22.59 -32.72
N LYS A 35 -6.78 -22.01 -31.78
CA LYS A 35 -7.63 -20.82 -31.97
C LYS A 35 -7.28 -19.72 -30.96
N PRO A 36 -7.45 -18.42 -31.33
CA PRO A 36 -7.32 -17.34 -30.37
C PRO A 36 -8.35 -17.49 -29.25
N LYS A 37 -7.91 -17.48 -28.00
CA LYS A 37 -8.71 -17.75 -26.81
C LYS A 37 -8.48 -16.75 -25.68
N LEU A 38 -7.55 -15.81 -25.81
CA LEU A 38 -7.38 -14.68 -24.92
C LEU A 38 -8.23 -13.52 -25.45
N GLU A 39 -9.37 -13.27 -24.85
CA GLU A 39 -10.27 -12.18 -25.22
C GLU A 39 -9.99 -10.94 -24.35
N ILE A 40 -9.87 -9.79 -25.00
CA ILE A 40 -9.54 -8.51 -24.37
C ILE A 40 -10.54 -7.44 -24.85
N ASN A 41 -11.14 -6.71 -23.93
CA ASN A 41 -11.93 -5.53 -24.25
C ASN A 41 -11.01 -4.30 -24.30
N ILE A 42 -10.92 -3.65 -25.46
CA ILE A 42 -10.05 -2.47 -25.65
C ILE A 42 -10.71 -1.16 -25.22
N SER A 43 -12.03 -1.17 -24.98
CA SER A 43 -12.76 -0.01 -24.44
C SER A 43 -12.80 -0.07 -22.91
N LEU A 44 -12.79 1.09 -22.29
CA LEU A 44 -13.04 1.19 -20.86
C LEU A 44 -14.53 0.94 -20.59
N ASN A 45 -14.83 0.06 -19.64
CA ASN A 45 -16.19 -0.13 -19.14
C ASN A 45 -16.63 1.06 -18.26
N SER A 46 -17.83 1.03 -17.69
CA SER A 46 -18.36 2.08 -16.81
C SER A 46 -17.49 2.35 -15.56
N ASN A 47 -16.69 1.37 -15.16
CA ASN A 47 -15.76 1.48 -14.03
C ASN A 47 -14.34 1.94 -14.46
N GLY A 48 -14.12 2.20 -15.74
CA GLY A 48 -12.81 2.57 -16.27
C GLY A 48 -11.85 1.40 -16.48
N ASP A 49 -12.36 0.15 -16.54
CA ASP A 49 -11.56 -1.07 -16.69
C ASP A 49 -11.57 -1.58 -18.14
N ASN A 50 -10.48 -2.27 -18.52
CA ASN A 50 -10.36 -3.07 -19.74
C ASN A 50 -10.26 -4.56 -19.38
N PRO A 51 -11.37 -5.29 -19.20
CA PRO A 51 -11.33 -6.68 -18.78
C PRO A 51 -10.79 -7.61 -19.86
N TRP A 52 -10.14 -8.67 -19.43
CA TRP A 52 -9.63 -9.72 -20.30
C TRP A 52 -9.85 -11.11 -19.67
N HIS A 53 -9.99 -12.12 -20.51
CA HIS A 53 -10.18 -13.52 -20.12
C HIS A 53 -9.57 -14.48 -21.12
N CYS A 54 -8.80 -15.45 -20.65
CA CYS A 54 -8.33 -16.57 -21.44
C CYS A 54 -9.22 -17.79 -21.21
N TRP A 55 -10.03 -18.14 -22.22
CA TRP A 55 -11.04 -19.22 -22.15
C TRP A 55 -10.45 -20.64 -22.04
N VAL A 56 -9.16 -20.79 -22.17
CA VAL A 56 -8.49 -22.12 -22.08
C VAL A 56 -7.78 -22.30 -20.75
N SER A 57 -7.07 -21.29 -20.28
CA SER A 57 -6.36 -21.34 -18.99
C SER A 57 -7.18 -20.83 -17.81
N ASP A 58 -8.37 -20.29 -18.05
CA ASP A 58 -9.22 -19.54 -17.10
C ASP A 58 -8.52 -18.36 -16.41
N GLU A 59 -7.40 -17.91 -16.96
CA GLU A 59 -6.71 -16.72 -16.53
C GLU A 59 -7.51 -15.48 -16.94
N LYS A 60 -7.73 -14.56 -16.01
CA LYS A 60 -8.55 -13.36 -16.22
C LYS A 60 -8.08 -12.18 -15.38
N GLY A 61 -8.52 -11.00 -15.78
CA GLY A 61 -8.27 -9.77 -15.01
C GLY A 61 -9.18 -8.64 -15.44
N LYS A 62 -9.34 -7.65 -14.57
CA LYS A 62 -10.19 -6.48 -14.84
C LYS A 62 -9.48 -5.42 -15.68
N THR A 63 -8.16 -5.40 -15.69
CA THR A 63 -7.38 -4.35 -16.36
C THR A 63 -6.28 -4.93 -17.25
N ILE A 64 -5.91 -4.21 -18.30
CA ILE A 64 -4.76 -4.54 -19.17
C ILE A 64 -3.45 -4.58 -18.36
N ARG A 65 -3.33 -3.75 -17.32
CA ARG A 65 -2.16 -3.74 -16.44
C ARG A 65 -1.96 -5.10 -15.76
N SER A 66 -3.05 -5.76 -15.35
CA SER A 66 -2.97 -7.10 -14.76
C SER A 66 -2.47 -8.14 -15.76
N LEU A 67 -2.85 -8.02 -17.05
CA LEU A 67 -2.33 -8.85 -18.12
C LEU A 67 -0.83 -8.60 -18.34
N PHE A 68 -0.40 -7.35 -18.44
CA PHE A 68 1.00 -6.98 -18.67
C PHE A 68 1.93 -7.47 -17.55
N ARG A 69 1.47 -7.45 -16.30
CA ARG A 69 2.23 -8.04 -15.18
C ARG A 69 2.40 -9.54 -15.31
N LYS A 70 1.34 -10.26 -15.69
CA LYS A 70 1.41 -11.70 -15.91
C LYS A 70 2.36 -12.05 -17.06
N LEU A 71 2.37 -11.26 -18.12
CA LEU A 71 3.24 -11.40 -19.28
C LEU A 71 4.68 -10.94 -19.03
N LYS A 72 4.94 -10.23 -17.91
CA LYS A 72 6.24 -9.63 -17.59
C LYS A 72 6.78 -8.76 -18.74
N VAL A 73 5.92 -7.96 -19.35
CA VAL A 73 6.28 -7.11 -20.50
C VAL A 73 7.42 -6.14 -20.17
N SER A 74 8.14 -5.68 -21.19
CA SER A 74 9.26 -4.76 -21.05
C SER A 74 8.83 -3.36 -20.54
N LYS A 75 9.81 -2.58 -20.09
CA LYS A 75 9.59 -1.20 -19.61
C LYS A 75 8.97 -0.32 -20.70
N ASP A 76 9.40 -0.47 -21.93
CA ASP A 76 8.91 0.32 -23.07
C ASP A 76 7.41 0.13 -23.31
N VAL A 77 6.92 -1.09 -23.17
CA VAL A 77 5.47 -1.42 -23.26
C VAL A 77 4.69 -0.69 -22.16
N TRP A 78 5.25 -0.63 -20.95
CA TRP A 78 4.64 0.09 -19.84
C TRP A 78 4.61 1.60 -20.08
N GLU A 79 5.68 2.17 -20.63
CA GLU A 79 5.76 3.60 -20.97
C GLU A 79 4.75 3.95 -22.06
N GLU A 80 4.63 3.14 -23.09
CA GLU A 80 3.65 3.34 -24.16
C GLU A 80 2.22 3.21 -23.63
N HIS A 81 1.90 2.16 -22.86
CA HIS A 81 0.61 2.03 -22.21
C HIS A 81 0.26 3.28 -21.39
N ASN A 82 1.19 3.75 -20.54
CA ASN A 82 0.98 4.94 -19.74
C ASN A 82 0.73 6.17 -20.62
N SER A 83 1.42 6.30 -21.77
CA SER A 83 1.19 7.40 -22.71
C SER A 83 -0.20 7.38 -23.34
N ILE A 84 -0.76 6.19 -23.58
CA ILE A 84 -2.11 6.01 -24.14
C ILE A 84 -3.17 6.48 -23.13
N PHE A 85 -2.97 6.17 -21.85
CA PHE A 85 -3.93 6.45 -20.79
C PHE A 85 -3.68 7.75 -20.01
N SER A 86 -2.51 8.39 -20.16
CA SER A 86 -2.11 9.59 -19.39
C SER A 86 -3.05 10.80 -19.53
N ARG A 87 -3.94 10.82 -20.52
CA ARG A 87 -4.96 11.88 -20.70
C ARG A 87 -6.32 11.59 -20.05
N LYS A 88 -6.60 10.39 -19.51
CA LYS A 88 -7.92 10.01 -19.00
C LYS A 88 -7.96 9.34 -17.63
N TYR A 89 -6.82 9.00 -17.00
CA TYR A 89 -6.82 8.69 -15.57
C TYR A 89 -6.74 10.00 -14.74
N ARG A 90 -7.66 10.91 -14.99
CA ARG A 90 -8.31 11.56 -13.88
C ARG A 90 -9.25 10.50 -13.35
N TYR A 91 -8.94 9.91 -12.19
CA TYR A 91 -9.99 9.37 -11.36
C TYR A 91 -11.11 10.40 -11.40
N THR A 92 -12.30 10.03 -11.87
CA THR A 92 -13.51 10.75 -11.52
C THR A 92 -13.61 10.55 -10.01
N THR A 93 -12.92 11.38 -9.26
CA THR A 93 -13.39 11.82 -7.98
C THR A 93 -14.75 12.42 -8.29
N ASP A 94 -15.81 11.60 -8.15
CA ASP A 94 -17.12 12.16 -7.89
C ASP A 94 -16.89 13.20 -6.80
N GLN A 95 -17.20 14.41 -7.19
CA GLN A 95 -17.36 15.62 -6.40
C GLN A 95 -17.32 15.40 -4.88
N VAL A 96 -16.15 15.06 -4.35
CA VAL A 96 -15.74 15.68 -3.12
C VAL A 96 -15.02 16.92 -3.61
N THR A 97 -15.65 18.06 -3.49
CA THR A 97 -14.98 19.33 -3.40
C THR A 97 -14.10 19.24 -2.15
N ASP A 98 -13.03 18.45 -2.26
CA ASP A 98 -11.86 18.64 -1.45
C ASP A 98 -11.32 20.00 -1.90
N GLN A 99 -11.76 21.03 -1.18
CA GLN A 99 -10.82 22.05 -0.84
C GLN A 99 -9.64 21.28 -0.23
N VAL A 100 -8.68 20.89 -1.07
CA VAL A 100 -7.33 20.59 -0.63
C VAL A 100 -6.85 21.91 -0.06
N THR A 101 -7.25 22.18 1.18
CA THR A 101 -6.48 23.03 2.03
C THR A 101 -5.15 22.34 2.08
N ASN A 102 -4.14 22.93 1.42
CA ASN A 102 -2.74 22.60 1.60
C ASN A 102 -2.40 22.89 3.08
N GLN A 103 -2.94 22.09 4.00
CA GLN A 103 -2.58 22.17 5.41
C GLN A 103 -1.16 21.70 5.49
N VAL A 104 -0.27 22.65 5.63
CA VAL A 104 1.14 22.37 5.88
C VAL A 104 1.21 21.67 7.22
N VAL A 105 1.62 20.39 7.19
CA VAL A 105 1.86 19.64 8.42
C VAL A 105 3.16 20.14 9.02
N GLU A 106 3.13 20.56 10.28
CA GLU A 106 4.31 20.96 11.04
C GLU A 106 4.42 20.14 12.31
N LEU A 107 5.64 19.90 12.75
CA LEU A 107 5.86 19.29 14.06
C LEU A 107 5.34 20.24 15.16
N PRO A 108 4.89 19.68 16.30
CA PRO A 108 4.54 20.52 17.45
C PRO A 108 5.66 21.50 17.78
N LYS A 109 5.31 22.74 18.15
CA LYS A 109 6.31 23.76 18.53
C LYS A 109 7.17 23.32 19.71
N GLU A 110 6.56 22.53 20.59
CA GLU A 110 7.18 21.94 21.78
C GLU A 110 7.93 20.63 21.51
N TYR A 111 8.12 20.23 20.24
CA TYR A 111 8.84 19.02 19.86
C TYR A 111 10.32 19.11 20.24
N ILE A 112 10.78 18.14 21.03
CA ILE A 112 12.16 18.00 21.47
C ILE A 112 12.71 16.67 20.91
N PRO A 113 13.80 16.68 20.13
CA PRO A 113 14.40 15.45 19.60
C PRO A 113 14.92 14.54 20.73
N LEU A 114 14.56 13.25 20.71
CA LEU A 114 14.99 12.27 21.72
C LEU A 114 16.49 11.95 21.65
N TRP A 115 17.12 12.11 20.50
CA TRP A 115 18.58 11.89 20.35
C TRP A 115 19.43 13.00 20.92
N LYS A 116 18.87 14.18 21.23
CA LYS A 116 19.61 15.23 21.94
C LYS A 116 19.70 14.89 23.43
N PRO A 117 20.90 15.00 24.04
CA PRO A 117 21.05 14.81 25.47
C PRO A 117 20.18 15.80 26.28
N SER A 118 19.51 15.30 27.31
CA SER A 118 18.75 16.11 28.28
C SER A 118 18.66 15.34 29.60
N THR A 119 18.62 16.05 30.70
CA THR A 119 18.42 15.52 32.06
C THR A 119 16.95 15.41 32.43
N SER A 120 16.04 15.79 31.52
CA SER A 120 14.59 15.78 31.74
C SER A 120 14.08 14.40 32.16
N ILE A 121 13.19 14.40 33.14
CA ILE A 121 12.48 13.20 33.61
C ILE A 121 11.56 12.67 32.51
N SER A 122 10.86 13.57 31.78
CA SER A 122 9.98 13.20 30.68
C SER A 122 10.75 12.47 29.58
N ARG A 123 11.98 12.93 29.24
CA ARG A 123 12.84 12.22 28.28
C ARG A 123 13.19 10.81 28.77
N LYS A 124 13.54 10.63 30.05
CA LYS A 124 13.86 9.31 30.61
C LYS A 124 12.66 8.36 30.50
N HIS A 125 11.45 8.84 30.81
CA HIS A 125 10.23 8.04 30.68
C HIS A 125 9.90 7.71 29.23
N ALA A 126 10.05 8.65 28.30
CA ALA A 126 9.86 8.41 26.87
C ALA A 126 10.84 7.36 26.33
N LEU A 127 12.12 7.42 26.70
CA LEU A 127 13.13 6.43 26.33
C LEU A 127 12.81 5.05 26.91
N SER A 128 12.45 4.97 28.21
CA SER A 128 12.06 3.70 28.85
C SER A 128 10.81 3.10 28.20
N TYR A 129 9.85 3.91 27.77
CA TYR A 129 8.69 3.44 27.00
C TYR A 129 9.10 2.84 25.66
N LEU A 130 9.99 3.51 24.91
CA LEU A 130 10.49 3.02 23.63
C LEU A 130 11.31 1.74 23.77
N GLU A 131 12.17 1.67 24.79
CA GLU A 131 12.97 0.49 25.09
C GLU A 131 12.09 -0.74 25.38
N ARG A 132 11.04 -0.59 26.19
CA ARG A 132 10.06 -1.66 26.45
C ARG A 132 9.33 -2.13 25.18
N ARG A 133 9.25 -1.28 24.15
CA ARG A 133 8.71 -1.63 22.83
C ARG A 133 9.77 -2.13 21.84
N GLY A 134 10.98 -2.39 22.30
CA GLY A 134 12.07 -2.88 21.46
C GLY A 134 12.61 -1.87 20.45
N VAL A 135 12.32 -0.56 20.64
CA VAL A 135 12.83 0.51 19.78
C VAL A 135 14.23 0.91 20.23
N SER A 136 15.19 0.70 19.36
CA SER A 136 16.61 0.98 19.63
C SER A 136 16.97 2.47 19.44
N PRO A 137 18.11 2.94 19.99
CA PRO A 137 18.61 4.30 19.72
C PRO A 137 18.83 4.59 18.23
N LYS A 138 19.18 3.57 17.43
CA LYS A 138 19.31 3.71 15.96
C LYS A 138 17.99 4.01 15.30
N GLU A 139 16.92 3.37 15.75
CA GLU A 139 15.55 3.60 15.25
C GLU A 139 15.03 4.97 15.70
N ILE A 140 15.30 5.40 16.92
CA ILE A 140 14.96 6.75 17.38
C ILE A 140 15.57 7.80 16.45
N LEU A 141 16.83 7.65 16.07
CA LEU A 141 17.49 8.56 15.14
C LEU A 141 16.96 8.42 13.72
N LYS A 142 16.81 7.18 13.22
CA LYS A 142 16.34 6.88 11.87
C LYS A 142 14.97 7.51 11.60
N TYR A 143 14.03 7.37 12.54
CA TYR A 143 12.67 7.90 12.44
C TYR A 143 12.53 9.31 13.00
N GLN A 144 13.62 9.96 13.37
CA GLN A 144 13.61 11.31 13.94
C GLN A 144 12.59 11.46 15.05
N MET A 145 12.56 10.51 15.99
CA MET A 145 11.59 10.53 17.08
C MET A 145 11.89 11.64 18.07
N GLY A 146 10.86 12.30 18.55
CA GLY A 146 10.94 13.29 19.60
C GLY A 146 9.88 13.09 20.66
N TYR A 147 9.78 14.04 21.59
CA TYR A 147 8.77 14.06 22.64
C TYR A 147 8.41 15.49 22.97
N CYS A 148 7.30 15.68 23.69
CA CYS A 148 6.84 16.97 24.16
C CYS A 148 6.63 16.93 25.68
N GLU A 149 7.13 17.96 26.37
CA GLU A 149 7.01 18.09 27.84
C GLU A 149 5.79 18.93 28.24
N ASP A 150 5.31 19.75 27.35
CA ASP A 150 4.19 20.64 27.56
C ASP A 150 3.30 20.75 26.30
N GLY A 151 2.38 21.71 26.28
CA GLY A 151 1.50 21.99 25.16
C GLY A 151 0.47 20.90 24.87
N VAL A 152 -0.05 20.95 23.67
CA VAL A 152 -1.14 20.09 23.20
C VAL A 152 -0.69 18.61 23.11
N TYR A 153 0.61 18.38 22.88
CA TYR A 153 1.22 17.06 22.77
C TYR A 153 2.01 16.65 24.03
N LYS A 154 1.74 17.31 25.15
CA LYS A 154 2.38 16.96 26.43
C LYS A 154 2.36 15.46 26.70
N ASN A 155 3.49 14.94 27.17
CA ASN A 155 3.69 13.53 27.51
C ASN A 155 3.51 12.58 26.33
N LYS A 156 3.78 13.03 25.10
CA LYS A 156 3.70 12.19 23.92
C LYS A 156 5.05 12.08 23.21
N ILE A 157 5.35 10.87 22.78
CA ILE A 157 6.36 10.61 21.77
C ILE A 157 5.76 11.03 20.43
N ILE A 158 6.53 11.78 19.67
CA ILE A 158 6.21 12.20 18.31
C ILE A 158 7.03 11.36 17.35
N VAL A 159 6.34 10.67 16.43
CA VAL A 159 6.97 9.88 15.36
C VAL A 159 6.62 10.55 14.03
N PRO A 160 7.54 11.31 13.43
CA PRO A 160 7.32 11.97 12.15
C PRO A 160 7.30 10.98 10.99
N SER A 161 6.58 11.34 9.94
CA SER A 161 6.59 10.70 8.63
C SER A 161 6.87 11.77 7.57
N TYR A 162 7.76 11.44 6.64
CA TYR A 162 8.17 12.35 5.57
C TYR A 162 7.86 11.73 4.21
N ASP A 163 7.51 12.59 3.25
CA ASP A 163 7.33 12.20 1.86
C ASP A 163 8.68 11.97 1.14
N LEU A 164 8.62 11.58 -0.12
CA LEU A 164 9.81 11.30 -0.95
C LEU A 164 10.78 12.50 -1.04
N TYR A 165 10.29 13.72 -0.84
CA TYR A 165 11.09 14.96 -0.92
C TYR A 165 11.61 15.42 0.44
N GLY A 166 11.38 14.65 1.51
CA GLY A 166 11.78 15.01 2.87
C GLY A 166 10.86 16.04 3.53
N LYS A 167 9.68 16.32 2.95
CA LYS A 167 8.67 17.19 3.57
C LYS A 167 7.84 16.38 4.55
N LEU A 168 7.58 16.92 5.74
CA LEU A 168 6.69 16.29 6.72
C LEU A 168 5.30 16.12 6.11
N ASN A 169 4.83 14.86 5.99
CA ASN A 169 3.51 14.53 5.46
C ASN A 169 2.53 14.10 6.53
N TYR A 170 3.02 13.58 7.66
CA TYR A 170 2.22 13.22 8.83
C TYR A 170 3.10 13.08 10.08
N PHE A 171 2.49 12.93 11.25
CA PHE A 171 3.16 12.44 12.46
C PHE A 171 2.15 11.76 13.40
N VAL A 172 2.63 10.90 14.28
CA VAL A 172 1.82 10.28 15.33
C VAL A 172 2.32 10.74 16.68
N GLY A 173 1.40 11.14 17.54
CA GLY A 173 1.65 11.44 18.95
C GLY A 173 1.17 10.29 19.84
N ARG A 174 2.09 9.56 20.48
CA ARG A 174 1.80 8.42 21.38
C ARG A 174 2.14 8.75 22.83
N SER A 175 1.18 8.61 23.73
CA SER A 175 1.45 8.78 25.17
C SER A 175 2.45 7.73 25.67
N PHE A 176 3.45 8.19 26.42
CA PHE A 176 4.37 7.30 27.15
C PHE A 176 3.93 7.06 28.62
N TYR A 177 2.79 7.61 29.00
CA TYR A 177 2.09 7.26 30.21
C TYR A 177 0.76 6.56 29.90
N GLU A 178 0.29 5.73 30.82
CA GLU A 178 -0.99 5.02 30.67
C GLU A 178 -2.18 5.95 30.90
N ALA A 179 -2.02 6.98 31.72
CA ALA A 179 -3.08 7.95 32.00
C ALA A 179 -3.33 8.91 30.82
N GLY A 180 -4.59 9.14 30.51
CA GLY A 180 -5.01 10.11 29.49
C GLY A 180 -5.16 9.54 28.08
N THR A 181 -5.21 10.42 27.10
CA THR A 181 -5.43 10.03 25.68
C THR A 181 -4.21 9.29 25.13
N LYS A 182 -4.39 8.02 24.76
CA LYS A 182 -3.34 7.12 24.26
C LYS A 182 -2.69 7.68 22.99
N HIS A 183 -3.48 8.25 22.07
CA HIS A 183 -3.02 8.80 20.79
C HIS A 183 -3.52 10.23 20.62
N LYS A 184 -2.68 11.05 20.01
CA LYS A 184 -3.07 12.35 19.47
C LYS A 184 -2.31 12.59 18.18
N ASN A 185 -3.04 12.66 17.09
CA ASN A 185 -2.48 12.89 15.77
C ASN A 185 -2.83 14.30 15.29
N PRO A 186 -2.17 14.85 14.27
CA PRO A 186 -2.56 16.10 13.65
C PRO A 186 -3.95 15.97 13.00
N ASP A 187 -4.68 17.05 12.97
CA ASP A 187 -5.98 17.14 12.31
C ASP A 187 -5.80 17.46 10.82
N VAL A 188 -5.24 16.48 10.09
CA VAL A 188 -4.97 16.55 8.66
C VAL A 188 -5.32 15.22 8.00
N SER A 189 -5.44 15.22 6.67
CA SER A 189 -5.72 14.01 5.90
C SER A 189 -4.66 12.93 6.16
N LYS A 190 -5.11 11.69 6.32
CA LYS A 190 -4.26 10.50 6.40
C LYS A 190 -3.98 9.87 5.03
N ASP A 191 -4.49 10.47 3.94
CA ASP A 191 -4.23 9.99 2.58
C ASP A 191 -2.81 10.35 2.13
N VAL A 192 -1.86 9.75 2.81
CA VAL A 192 -0.42 9.89 2.60
C VAL A 192 0.22 8.50 2.57
N VAL A 193 1.41 8.38 1.99
CA VAL A 193 2.24 7.20 2.17
C VAL A 193 3.06 7.36 3.45
N GLY A 194 2.84 6.47 4.41
CA GLY A 194 3.58 6.49 5.67
C GLY A 194 5.05 6.14 5.45
N PHE A 195 5.95 6.91 6.04
CA PHE A 195 7.40 6.73 5.94
C PHE A 195 7.95 6.70 4.49
N GLU A 196 7.28 7.39 3.56
CA GLU A 196 7.53 7.32 2.12
C GLU A 196 9.02 7.51 1.77
N MET A 197 9.72 8.43 2.43
CA MET A 197 11.16 8.67 2.24
C MET A 197 12.03 7.43 2.49
N MET A 198 11.53 6.44 3.26
CA MET A 198 12.25 5.21 3.61
C MET A 198 11.81 4.00 2.79
N VAL A 199 10.81 4.17 1.92
CA VAL A 199 10.25 3.09 1.10
C VAL A 199 11.16 2.81 -0.09
N ASN A 200 11.53 1.54 -0.26
CA ASN A 200 12.15 1.06 -1.49
C ASN A 200 11.09 0.34 -2.34
N TRP A 201 10.65 0.99 -3.40
CA TRP A 201 9.59 0.49 -4.26
C TRP A 201 9.99 -0.72 -5.12
N ASP A 202 11.29 -1.04 -5.23
CA ASP A 202 11.79 -2.22 -5.95
C ASP A 202 11.72 -3.51 -5.11
N LEU A 203 11.42 -3.38 -3.82
CA LEU A 203 11.29 -4.50 -2.88
C LEU A 203 9.83 -4.77 -2.51
N PRO A 204 9.51 -5.98 -2.00
CA PRO A 204 8.20 -6.24 -1.42
C PRO A 204 7.83 -5.20 -0.35
N ILE A 205 6.58 -4.75 -0.36
CA ILE A 205 6.04 -3.79 0.59
C ILE A 205 5.32 -4.54 1.71
N VAL A 206 5.53 -4.08 2.94
CA VAL A 206 4.75 -4.54 4.10
C VAL A 206 3.85 -3.41 4.56
N ILE A 207 2.55 -3.65 4.65
CA ILE A 207 1.56 -2.67 5.10
C ILE A 207 1.07 -3.08 6.49
N CYS A 208 1.11 -2.15 7.44
CA CYS A 208 0.66 -2.35 8.82
C CYS A 208 -0.14 -1.15 9.32
N GLU A 209 -0.82 -1.27 10.47
CA GLU A 209 -1.69 -0.21 10.97
C GLU A 209 -0.94 0.98 11.54
N GLY A 210 0.02 0.72 12.39
CA GLY A 210 0.66 1.71 13.22
C GLY A 210 2.14 1.92 12.94
N VAL A 211 2.65 3.06 13.43
CA VAL A 211 4.08 3.39 13.30
C VAL A 211 4.98 2.43 14.08
N PHE A 212 4.54 1.94 15.24
CA PHE A 212 5.33 1.00 16.03
C PHE A 212 5.37 -0.39 15.40
N ASP A 213 4.31 -0.78 14.70
CA ASP A 213 4.28 -2.02 13.94
C ASP A 213 5.29 -1.95 12.79
N ALA A 214 5.28 -0.85 12.02
CA ALA A 214 6.25 -0.62 10.95
C ALA A 214 7.69 -0.64 11.47
N ILE A 215 7.95 -0.03 12.62
CA ILE A 215 9.27 0.00 13.25
C ILE A 215 9.68 -1.42 13.70
N SER A 216 8.77 -2.20 14.27
CA SER A 216 9.03 -3.57 14.72
C SER A 216 9.23 -4.53 13.55
N ILE A 217 8.52 -4.35 12.44
CA ILE A 217 8.68 -5.13 11.21
C ILE A 217 10.05 -4.90 10.58
N ARG A 218 10.62 -3.71 10.66
CA ARG A 218 11.96 -3.29 10.16
C ARG A 218 12.19 -3.46 8.64
N MET A 219 11.35 -4.19 7.95
CA MET A 219 11.41 -4.41 6.50
C MET A 219 10.49 -3.42 5.84
N ASN A 220 10.88 -2.74 4.82
CA ASN A 220 10.11 -1.93 3.87
C ASN A 220 8.62 -1.72 4.24
N ALA A 221 8.36 -1.30 5.49
CA ALA A 221 7.04 -1.28 6.12
C ALA A 221 6.42 0.12 6.06
N ILE A 222 5.16 0.17 5.64
CA ILE A 222 4.37 1.38 5.48
C ILE A 222 3.22 1.36 6.50
N PRO A 223 3.20 2.27 7.49
CA PRO A 223 2.08 2.41 8.41
C PRO A 223 0.92 3.18 7.75
N LEU A 224 -0.31 2.73 8.01
CA LEU A 224 -1.54 3.35 7.49
C LEU A 224 -2.01 4.56 8.32
N PHE A 225 -1.45 4.77 9.52
CA PHE A 225 -1.94 5.73 10.51
C PHE A 225 -3.42 5.55 10.91
N GLY A 226 -3.99 4.38 10.63
CA GLY A 226 -5.36 3.99 10.88
C GLY A 226 -5.69 2.64 10.26
N LYS A 227 -6.99 2.27 10.27
CA LYS A 227 -7.45 0.92 9.90
C LYS A 227 -7.64 0.71 8.40
N SER A 228 -7.59 1.74 7.58
CA SER A 228 -7.93 1.64 6.16
C SER A 228 -6.80 2.14 5.28
N PRO A 229 -6.34 1.34 4.32
CA PRO A 229 -5.43 1.79 3.28
C PRO A 229 -6.03 2.94 2.47
N GLN A 230 -5.21 3.93 2.17
CA GLN A 230 -5.62 5.14 1.49
C GLN A 230 -5.38 5.06 -0.03
N SER A 231 -6.06 5.92 -0.78
CA SER A 231 -6.01 5.93 -2.25
C SER A 231 -4.62 6.26 -2.79
N LYS A 232 -3.89 7.16 -2.13
CA LYS A 232 -2.53 7.53 -2.51
C LYS A 232 -1.57 6.33 -2.44
N LEU A 233 -1.65 5.52 -1.38
CA LEU A 233 -0.81 4.34 -1.23
C LEU A 233 -1.07 3.33 -2.37
N LEU A 234 -2.34 3.06 -2.70
CA LEU A 234 -2.69 2.20 -3.82
C LEU A 234 -2.09 2.71 -5.14
N THR A 235 -2.24 4.01 -5.38
CA THR A 235 -1.71 4.67 -6.58
C THR A 235 -0.18 4.52 -6.68
N GLU A 236 0.55 4.76 -5.59
CA GLU A 236 2.01 4.65 -5.60
C GLU A 236 2.48 3.19 -5.76
N ILE A 237 1.81 2.21 -5.15
CA ILE A 237 2.11 0.79 -5.36
C ILE A 237 1.98 0.40 -6.84
N ILE A 238 0.89 0.84 -7.49
CA ILE A 238 0.62 0.55 -8.90
C ILE A 238 1.63 1.27 -9.81
N LYS A 239 1.85 2.56 -9.57
CA LYS A 239 2.78 3.40 -10.34
C LYS A 239 4.20 2.87 -10.31
N ASN A 240 4.67 2.44 -9.15
CA ASN A 240 6.00 1.88 -8.96
C ASN A 240 6.10 0.38 -9.30
N LYS A 241 5.01 -0.23 -9.79
CA LYS A 241 4.98 -1.64 -10.28
C LYS A 241 5.41 -2.65 -9.21
N VAL A 242 5.06 -2.39 -7.95
CA VAL A 242 5.37 -3.30 -6.84
C VAL A 242 4.77 -4.68 -7.13
N SER A 243 5.58 -5.72 -7.04
CA SER A 243 5.15 -7.09 -7.36
C SER A 243 4.47 -7.80 -6.20
N ASP A 244 4.89 -7.52 -4.97
CA ASP A 244 4.51 -8.26 -3.78
C ASP A 244 4.15 -7.31 -2.64
N VAL A 245 2.98 -7.51 -2.03
CA VAL A 245 2.49 -6.74 -0.89
C VAL A 245 2.04 -7.66 0.23
N TYR A 246 2.62 -7.48 1.41
CA TYR A 246 2.23 -8.17 2.64
C TYR A 246 1.32 -7.27 3.46
N LEU A 247 0.14 -7.76 3.81
CA LEU A 247 -0.79 -7.08 4.71
C LEU A 247 -0.67 -7.70 6.09
N VAL A 248 -0.11 -6.94 7.03
CA VAL A 248 0.11 -7.31 8.44
C VAL A 248 -0.80 -6.41 9.27
N LEU A 249 -2.08 -6.75 9.32
CA LEU A 249 -3.14 -5.92 9.91
C LEU A 249 -3.87 -6.69 11.01
N ASP A 250 -4.38 -5.97 11.99
CA ASP A 250 -5.17 -6.53 13.06
C ASP A 250 -6.52 -7.08 12.55
N SER A 251 -7.11 -7.99 13.32
CA SER A 251 -8.36 -8.66 12.92
C SER A 251 -9.53 -7.70 12.67
N ASP A 252 -9.57 -6.56 13.35
CA ASP A 252 -10.63 -5.57 13.22
C ASP A 252 -10.48 -4.66 11.98
N ALA A 253 -9.31 -4.67 11.32
CA ALA A 253 -9.05 -4.02 10.04
C ALA A 253 -9.23 -4.94 8.83
N PHE A 254 -9.55 -6.22 9.07
CA PHE A 254 -9.53 -7.28 8.06
C PHE A 254 -10.47 -7.02 6.87
N SER A 255 -11.68 -6.53 7.11
CA SER A 255 -12.66 -6.21 6.07
C SER A 255 -12.14 -5.14 5.07
N ASN A 256 -11.51 -4.08 5.57
CA ASN A 256 -10.88 -3.06 4.74
C ASN A 256 -9.64 -3.61 4.01
N ALA A 257 -8.89 -4.50 4.67
CA ALA A 257 -7.76 -5.19 4.08
C ALA A 257 -8.16 -6.05 2.88
N LEU A 258 -9.28 -6.78 2.97
CA LEU A 258 -9.78 -7.60 1.87
C LEU A 258 -10.15 -6.78 0.63
N LYS A 259 -10.79 -5.61 0.81
CA LYS A 259 -11.11 -4.70 -0.29
C LYS A 259 -9.84 -4.15 -0.95
N PHE A 260 -8.86 -3.77 -0.15
CA PHE A 260 -7.58 -3.29 -0.64
C PHE A 260 -6.78 -4.40 -1.35
N ALA A 261 -6.76 -5.61 -0.77
CA ALA A 261 -6.17 -6.79 -1.38
C ALA A 261 -6.78 -7.09 -2.76
N GLU A 262 -8.10 -7.04 -2.88
CA GLU A 262 -8.80 -7.21 -4.16
C GLU A 262 -8.35 -6.19 -5.20
N ASN A 263 -8.28 -4.91 -4.82
CA ASN A 263 -7.82 -3.85 -5.72
C ASN A 263 -6.40 -4.12 -6.22
N LEU A 264 -5.48 -4.48 -5.32
CA LEU A 264 -4.11 -4.83 -5.68
C LEU A 264 -4.03 -6.08 -6.58
N MET A 265 -4.80 -7.13 -6.26
CA MET A 265 -4.84 -8.37 -7.06
C MET A 265 -5.39 -8.10 -8.46
N ASN A 266 -6.39 -7.23 -8.62
CA ASN A 266 -6.93 -6.83 -9.93
C ASN A 266 -5.87 -6.13 -10.79
N GLU A 267 -4.92 -5.43 -10.16
CA GLU A 267 -3.76 -4.81 -10.82
C GLU A 267 -2.57 -5.78 -11.00
N GLY A 268 -2.75 -7.08 -10.67
CA GLY A 268 -1.74 -8.12 -10.84
C GLY A 268 -0.65 -8.15 -9.75
N VAL A 269 -0.85 -7.44 -8.64
CA VAL A 269 0.05 -7.50 -7.48
C VAL A 269 -0.21 -8.80 -6.72
N ARG A 270 0.84 -9.50 -6.31
CA ARG A 270 0.72 -10.63 -5.39
C ARG A 270 0.51 -10.11 -3.98
N VAL A 271 -0.60 -10.47 -3.38
CA VAL A 271 -0.94 -10.05 -2.02
C VAL A 271 -0.82 -11.22 -1.06
N TYR A 272 -0.28 -10.96 0.13
CA TYR A 272 -0.10 -11.91 1.20
C TYR A 272 -0.80 -11.38 2.45
N LEU A 273 -1.80 -12.11 2.97
CA LEU A 273 -2.44 -11.80 4.24
C LEU A 273 -1.69 -12.54 5.35
N VAL A 274 -1.04 -11.81 6.23
CA VAL A 274 -0.28 -12.37 7.36
C VAL A 274 -1.15 -12.38 8.60
N GLU A 275 -1.55 -13.55 9.04
CA GLU A 275 -2.36 -13.74 10.25
C GLU A 275 -1.47 -13.65 11.51
N LEU A 276 -1.88 -12.81 12.45
CA LEU A 276 -1.10 -12.53 13.66
C LEU A 276 -1.56 -13.33 14.90
N ASP A 277 -2.59 -14.20 14.74
CA ASP A 277 -3.16 -15.03 15.82
C ASP A 277 -3.57 -14.22 17.07
N GLY A 278 -4.05 -12.99 16.86
CA GLY A 278 -4.49 -12.09 17.92
C GLY A 278 -3.38 -11.33 18.65
N SER A 279 -2.14 -11.45 18.19
CA SER A 279 -0.99 -10.69 18.73
C SER A 279 -0.75 -9.42 17.90
N ASP A 280 -0.32 -8.35 18.57
CA ASP A 280 0.11 -7.10 17.91
C ASP A 280 1.52 -7.31 17.29
N PRO A 281 1.80 -6.80 16.06
CA PRO A 281 3.13 -6.86 15.45
C PRO A 281 4.26 -6.36 16.38
N SER A 282 3.99 -5.31 17.14
CA SER A 282 4.96 -4.75 18.08
C SER A 282 5.26 -5.70 19.29
N GLU A 283 4.39 -6.65 19.58
CA GLU A 283 4.56 -7.67 20.63
C GLU A 283 5.29 -8.91 20.10
N LEU A 284 4.99 -9.31 18.86
CA LEU A 284 5.63 -10.47 18.22
C LEU A 284 7.11 -10.25 17.95
N GLY A 285 7.52 -9.04 17.62
CA GLY A 285 8.88 -8.68 17.25
C GLY A 285 9.29 -9.16 15.86
N PHE A 286 10.42 -8.63 15.38
CA PHE A 286 10.91 -8.80 14.01
C PHE A 286 11.04 -10.27 13.55
N GLU A 287 11.64 -11.12 14.38
CA GLU A 287 11.94 -12.51 13.99
C GLU A 287 10.67 -13.32 13.73
N ASN A 288 9.69 -13.22 14.63
CA ASN A 288 8.44 -13.96 14.51
C ASN A 288 7.59 -13.44 13.33
N ILE A 289 7.54 -12.12 13.13
CA ILE A 289 6.84 -11.54 11.97
C ILE A 289 7.49 -12.01 10.67
N ASN A 290 8.83 -11.97 10.59
CA ASN A 290 9.56 -12.42 9.41
C ASN A 290 9.31 -13.91 9.11
N LEU A 291 9.27 -14.75 10.14
CA LEU A 291 8.94 -16.17 9.99
C LEU A 291 7.51 -16.36 9.47
N LYS A 292 6.53 -15.64 10.03
CA LYS A 292 5.14 -15.68 9.57
C LYS A 292 5.04 -15.23 8.10
N MET A 293 5.67 -14.13 7.73
CA MET A 293 5.68 -13.63 6.34
C MET A 293 6.27 -14.66 5.38
N LYS A 294 7.39 -15.30 5.71
CA LYS A 294 8.01 -16.33 4.88
C LYS A 294 7.11 -17.55 4.66
N ASN A 295 6.29 -17.89 5.64
CA ASN A 295 5.39 -19.04 5.58
C ASN A 295 4.02 -18.70 4.95
N THR A 296 3.70 -17.42 4.79
CA THR A 296 2.43 -16.99 4.21
C THR A 296 2.44 -17.21 2.68
N LYS A 297 1.40 -17.83 2.17
CA LYS A 297 1.22 -18.02 0.73
C LYS A 297 0.48 -16.84 0.10
N PRO A 298 0.68 -16.58 -1.20
CA PRO A 298 -0.09 -15.57 -1.91
C PRO A 298 -1.59 -15.82 -1.80
N LEU A 299 -2.35 -14.75 -1.56
CA LEU A 299 -3.80 -14.78 -1.51
C LEU A 299 -4.36 -15.13 -2.89
N THR A 300 -5.14 -16.20 -2.97
CA THR A 300 -5.85 -16.59 -4.19
C THR A 300 -7.24 -15.95 -4.24
N LEU A 301 -7.81 -15.80 -5.43
CA LEU A 301 -9.17 -15.27 -5.58
C LEU A 301 -10.18 -16.14 -4.81
N ARG A 302 -10.02 -17.48 -4.85
CA ARG A 302 -10.87 -18.41 -4.07
C ARG A 302 -10.81 -18.08 -2.57
N LYS A 303 -9.60 -17.92 -2.01
CA LYS A 303 -9.44 -17.63 -0.58
C LYS A 303 -9.98 -16.25 -0.21
N LEU A 304 -9.80 -15.25 -1.09
CA LEU A 304 -10.40 -13.91 -0.93
C LEU A 304 -11.94 -14.00 -0.85
N MET A 305 -12.58 -14.81 -1.72
CA MET A 305 -14.02 -14.99 -1.70
C MET A 305 -14.49 -15.75 -0.45
N GLU A 306 -13.75 -16.78 -0.02
CA GLU A 306 -14.03 -17.48 1.24
C GLU A 306 -14.05 -16.50 2.43
N TYR A 307 -13.03 -15.63 2.57
CA TYR A 307 -13.01 -14.61 3.63
C TYR A 307 -14.19 -13.63 3.55
N LYS A 308 -14.57 -13.18 2.36
CA LYS A 308 -15.72 -12.29 2.17
C LYS A 308 -17.07 -12.94 2.53
N LEU A 309 -17.21 -14.23 2.31
CA LEU A 309 -18.46 -14.97 2.61
C LEU A 309 -18.61 -15.27 4.11
N ILE A 310 -17.50 -15.48 4.81
CA ILE A 310 -17.52 -15.77 6.25
C ILE A 310 -17.81 -14.50 7.08
N GLY A 311 -17.71 -13.31 6.45
CA GLY A 311 -18.01 -12.04 7.13
C GLY A 311 -16.96 -11.65 8.18
N VAL A 312 -15.76 -12.12 8.00
CA VAL A 312 -14.61 -11.78 8.88
C VAL A 312 -14.10 -10.39 8.56
#